data_448e8bf1870f29863345c200d5abe76b
#
_entry.id   448e8bf1870f29863345c200d5abe76b
#
_cell.length_a   1.000
_cell.length_b   1.000
_cell.length_c   1.000
_cell.angle_alpha   90.00
_cell.angle_beta   90.00
_cell.angle_gamma   90.00
#
_symmetry.space_group_name_H-M   'P 1'
#
loop_
_entity.id
_entity.type
_entity.pdbx_description
1 polymer ?
#
loop_
_entity_poly.entity_id
_entity_poly.type
_entity_poly.pdbx_seq_one_letter_code
_entity_poly.pdbx_strand_id
1 'polypeptide(L)'
;MADSSVVPNWPTPASIRALTTTRLLPGNSRPPFDALNLSLRSGEDVGIVHANRDLLERAFALPSAPRWLRQVHGDQVARFDCPLPPSGHLPPQAEEGKTREPEADAAFTTQPGVVLAIQTADCLPILVCSEDGSEIAAIHAGWRGLATGVIESCISRLRTSPEKLLLWLGPAIGPDSYEVGDEVRDVFVVQTEFASKAFAPTRAGHWRCDLYALARQRLKALGVTQIYGGAFDTFTDARFYSYRRDGARSGRFASLIWIA
;
A
#
# COMPACT_ATOMS: atom_id res chain seq x y z
N MET A 1 8.72 -14.41 -15.39
CA MET A 1 8.89 -13.37 -14.35
C MET A 1 8.05 -12.11 -14.59
N ALA A 2 7.49 -11.89 -15.80
CA ALA A 2 6.69 -10.69 -16.08
C ALA A 2 5.41 -10.53 -15.25
N ASP A 3 4.82 -11.63 -14.76
CA ASP A 3 3.58 -11.61 -13.97
C ASP A 3 3.77 -11.64 -12.45
N SER A 4 5.02 -11.75 -11.97
CA SER A 4 5.30 -11.88 -10.52
C SER A 4 5.27 -10.55 -9.78
N SER A 5 5.38 -9.43 -10.50
CA SER A 5 5.32 -8.08 -9.93
C SER A 5 4.86 -7.05 -10.96
N VAL A 6 4.33 -5.95 -10.45
CA VAL A 6 4.04 -4.73 -11.23
C VAL A 6 5.08 -3.69 -10.88
N VAL A 7 5.80 -3.19 -11.87
CA VAL A 7 6.70 -2.05 -11.70
C VAL A 7 5.93 -0.78 -12.05
N PRO A 8 5.87 0.21 -11.15
CA PRO A 8 5.23 1.49 -11.43
C PRO A 8 5.80 2.19 -12.67
N ASN A 9 4.94 2.62 -13.57
CA ASN A 9 5.33 3.44 -14.73
C ASN A 9 5.12 4.92 -14.38
N TRP A 10 6.15 5.56 -13.85
CA TRP A 10 6.19 6.96 -13.45
C TRP A 10 7.61 7.52 -13.58
N PRO A 11 7.79 8.83 -13.81
CA PRO A 11 9.10 9.43 -14.11
C PRO A 11 9.92 9.74 -12.85
N THR A 12 10.25 8.74 -12.06
CA THR A 12 11.02 8.91 -10.82
C THR A 12 12.52 9.09 -11.10
N PRO A 13 13.27 9.73 -10.17
CA PRO A 13 14.72 9.68 -10.17
C PRO A 13 15.27 8.26 -10.23
N ALA A 14 16.45 8.10 -10.84
CA ALA A 14 17.08 6.79 -11.02
C ALA A 14 17.43 6.08 -9.69
N SER A 15 17.52 6.81 -8.59
CA SER A 15 17.71 6.28 -7.23
C SER A 15 16.44 5.64 -6.65
N ILE A 16 15.27 5.95 -7.17
CA ILE A 16 14.02 5.41 -6.63
C ILE A 16 13.70 4.06 -7.27
N ARG A 17 13.43 3.09 -6.43
CA ARG A 17 12.96 1.75 -6.81
C ARG A 17 11.62 1.49 -6.17
N ALA A 18 10.70 0.93 -6.96
CA ALA A 18 9.37 0.57 -6.47
C ALA A 18 8.81 -0.64 -7.22
N LEU A 19 8.03 -1.44 -6.55
CA LEU A 19 7.28 -2.56 -7.14
C LEU A 19 6.05 -2.90 -6.31
N THR A 20 5.09 -3.58 -6.93
CA THR A 20 4.01 -4.28 -6.23
C THR A 20 4.10 -5.77 -6.57
N THR A 21 4.11 -6.63 -5.54
CA THR A 21 4.09 -8.08 -5.73
C THR A 21 2.73 -8.54 -6.24
N THR A 22 2.71 -9.69 -6.89
CA THR A 22 1.47 -10.41 -7.19
C THR A 22 1.40 -11.71 -6.38
N ARG A 23 0.23 -12.33 -6.29
CA ARG A 23 0.11 -13.67 -5.71
C ARG A 23 0.77 -14.77 -6.56
N LEU A 24 1.15 -14.46 -7.80
CA LEU A 24 1.77 -15.40 -8.74
C LEU A 24 3.28 -15.56 -8.52
N LEU A 25 3.92 -14.72 -7.71
CA LEU A 25 5.29 -14.98 -7.29
C LEU A 25 5.32 -16.28 -6.49
N PRO A 26 6.18 -17.24 -6.83
CA PRO A 26 6.28 -18.49 -6.10
C PRO A 26 6.54 -18.25 -4.61
N GLY A 27 5.73 -18.85 -3.77
CA GLY A 27 5.79 -18.73 -2.32
C GLY A 27 5.43 -20.04 -1.64
N ASN A 28 5.37 -20.03 -0.31
CA ASN A 28 5.12 -21.21 0.52
C ASN A 28 3.65 -21.35 0.92
N SER A 29 2.83 -20.34 0.66
CA SER A 29 1.41 -20.35 1.01
C SER A 29 0.63 -21.34 0.17
N ARG A 30 -0.33 -22.01 0.81
CA ARG A 30 -1.27 -22.92 0.17
C ARG A 30 -2.66 -22.31 0.11
N PRO A 31 -3.56 -22.81 -0.75
CA PRO A 31 -4.94 -22.33 -0.76
C PRO A 31 -5.55 -22.23 0.64
N PRO A 32 -6.26 -21.12 0.92
CA PRO A 32 -6.67 -20.04 0.03
C PRO A 32 -5.67 -18.88 -0.08
N PHE A 33 -4.48 -18.98 0.52
CA PHE A 33 -3.47 -17.91 0.58
C PHE A 33 -2.41 -18.01 -0.53
N ASP A 34 -2.60 -18.90 -1.49
CA ASP A 34 -1.64 -19.22 -2.54
C ASP A 34 -1.36 -18.02 -3.47
N ALA A 35 -0.10 -17.79 -3.80
CA ALA A 35 1.09 -18.52 -3.31
C ALA A 35 1.95 -17.71 -2.34
N LEU A 36 1.94 -16.36 -2.39
CA LEU A 36 2.82 -15.46 -1.64
C LEU A 36 2.01 -14.51 -0.75
N ASN A 37 1.37 -15.04 0.28
CA ASN A 37 0.79 -14.17 1.29
C ASN A 37 1.87 -13.57 2.20
N LEU A 38 1.80 -12.26 2.40
CA LEU A 38 2.78 -11.48 3.16
C LEU A 38 2.24 -10.97 4.51
N SER A 39 0.97 -11.23 4.81
CA SER A 39 0.32 -10.70 6.02
C SER A 39 0.30 -11.69 7.17
N LEU A 40 0.83 -11.27 8.32
CA LEU A 40 0.72 -11.99 9.60
C LEU A 40 -0.71 -12.01 10.18
N ARG A 41 -1.66 -11.26 9.55
CA ARG A 41 -3.04 -11.09 10.05
C ARG A 41 -4.10 -11.68 9.12
N SER A 42 -3.68 -12.47 8.14
CA SER A 42 -4.60 -13.15 7.22
C SER A 42 -5.19 -14.45 7.79
N GLY A 43 -4.64 -14.94 8.91
CA GLY A 43 -5.00 -16.23 9.51
C GLY A 43 -4.19 -17.42 8.99
N GLU A 44 -3.15 -17.17 8.19
CA GLU A 44 -2.18 -18.17 7.78
C GLU A 44 -1.13 -18.41 8.89
N ASP A 45 -0.43 -19.54 8.81
CA ASP A 45 0.69 -19.86 9.69
C ASP A 45 1.79 -18.80 9.63
N VAL A 46 2.21 -18.30 10.78
CA VAL A 46 3.18 -17.20 10.91
C VAL A 46 4.55 -17.58 10.32
N GLY A 47 4.98 -18.83 10.46
CA GLY A 47 6.23 -19.33 9.89
C GLY A 47 6.22 -19.32 8.36
N ILE A 48 5.08 -19.67 7.75
CA ILE A 48 4.90 -19.60 6.29
C ILE A 48 5.01 -18.16 5.81
N VAL A 49 4.35 -17.22 6.50
CA VAL A 49 4.41 -15.80 6.14
C VAL A 49 5.82 -15.23 6.27
N HIS A 50 6.57 -15.59 7.32
CA HIS A 50 7.98 -15.20 7.45
C HIS A 50 8.83 -15.77 6.31
N ALA A 51 8.68 -17.05 5.99
CA ALA A 51 9.39 -17.66 4.86
C ALA A 51 9.07 -16.98 3.51
N ASN A 52 7.83 -16.52 3.32
CA ASN A 52 7.44 -15.74 2.15
C ASN A 52 8.10 -14.34 2.13
N ARG A 53 8.20 -13.68 3.28
CA ARG A 53 8.90 -12.38 3.40
C ARG A 53 10.39 -12.51 3.09
N ASP A 54 11.04 -13.56 3.59
CA ASP A 54 12.44 -13.88 3.28
C ASP A 54 12.63 -14.20 1.79
N LEU A 55 11.66 -14.88 1.18
CA LEU A 55 11.68 -15.18 -0.24
C LEU A 55 11.53 -13.90 -1.07
N LEU A 56 10.64 -12.99 -0.67
CA LEU A 56 10.47 -11.68 -1.30
C LEU A 56 11.78 -10.88 -1.31
N GLU A 57 12.49 -10.81 -0.16
CA GLU A 57 13.76 -10.11 -0.02
C GLU A 57 14.81 -10.64 -1.01
N ARG A 58 14.95 -11.96 -1.07
CA ARG A 58 15.90 -12.60 -2.00
C ARG A 58 15.49 -12.43 -3.47
N ALA A 59 14.21 -12.60 -3.78
CA ALA A 59 13.72 -12.55 -5.16
C ALA A 59 13.93 -11.19 -5.83
N PHE A 60 13.85 -10.12 -5.05
CA PHE A 60 14.01 -8.75 -5.55
C PHE A 60 15.35 -8.11 -5.12
N ALA A 61 16.24 -8.86 -4.48
CA ALA A 61 17.53 -8.36 -3.97
C ALA A 61 17.36 -7.05 -3.18
N LEU A 62 16.38 -7.03 -2.25
CA LEU A 62 16.06 -5.83 -1.48
C LEU A 62 17.27 -5.43 -0.61
N PRO A 63 17.57 -4.13 -0.48
CA PRO A 63 18.75 -3.66 0.27
C PRO A 63 18.63 -3.89 1.79
N SER A 64 17.41 -4.07 2.29
CA SER A 64 17.11 -4.38 3.69
C SER A 64 15.77 -5.10 3.81
N ALA A 65 15.51 -5.69 4.98
CA ALA A 65 14.19 -6.21 5.29
C ALA A 65 13.14 -5.08 5.23
N PRO A 66 11.97 -5.31 4.59
CA PRO A 66 10.93 -4.31 4.48
C PRO A 66 10.38 -3.86 5.84
N ARG A 67 10.08 -2.59 5.97
CA ARG A 67 9.40 -1.99 7.11
C ARG A 67 7.91 -2.27 7.02
N TRP A 68 7.48 -3.31 7.68
CA TRP A 68 6.08 -3.68 7.77
C TRP A 68 5.34 -2.85 8.81
N LEU A 69 4.05 -2.59 8.57
CA LEU A 69 3.15 -1.87 9.47
C LEU A 69 2.03 -2.78 9.98
N ARG A 70 1.62 -2.56 11.21
CA ARG A 70 0.32 -3.00 11.69
C ARG A 70 -0.74 -2.02 11.19
N GLN A 71 -1.22 -2.25 9.97
CA GLN A 71 -2.23 -1.41 9.34
C GLN A 71 -3.60 -1.59 10.04
N VAL A 72 -4.20 -0.49 10.45
CA VAL A 72 -5.46 -0.46 11.23
C VAL A 72 -6.55 0.37 10.55
N HIS A 73 -6.31 0.81 9.31
CA HIS A 73 -7.18 1.69 8.52
C HIS A 73 -7.37 3.08 9.17
N GLY A 74 -6.36 3.55 9.89
CA GLY A 74 -6.27 4.87 10.50
C GLY A 74 -5.49 5.86 9.63
N ASP A 75 -4.97 6.90 10.30
CA ASP A 75 -4.20 8.00 9.68
C ASP A 75 -2.79 8.16 10.28
N GLN A 76 -2.38 7.24 11.15
CA GLN A 76 -1.06 7.31 11.79
C GLN A 76 0.05 7.06 10.78
N VAL A 77 1.17 7.79 10.95
CA VAL A 77 2.32 7.79 10.06
C VAL A 77 3.58 7.44 10.83
N ALA A 78 4.25 6.37 10.43
CA ALA A 78 5.53 5.94 11.00
C ALA A 78 6.71 6.59 10.26
N ARG A 79 7.78 6.91 10.98
CA ARG A 79 9.05 7.34 10.40
C ARG A 79 10.11 6.28 10.62
N PHE A 80 10.90 5.99 9.59
CA PHE A 80 12.01 5.04 9.68
C PHE A 80 13.34 5.71 9.31
N ASP A 81 14.26 5.74 10.27
CA ASP A 81 15.52 6.48 10.17
C ASP A 81 16.74 5.61 9.84
N CYS A 82 16.60 4.28 9.82
CA CYS A 82 17.69 3.37 9.45
C CYS A 82 17.14 2.11 8.77
N PRO A 83 17.92 1.46 7.86
CA PRO A 83 17.59 0.15 7.31
C PRO A 83 17.56 -0.94 8.41
N LEU A 84 16.75 -1.98 8.19
CA LEU A 84 16.86 -3.23 8.96
C LEU A 84 17.92 -4.12 8.29
N PRO A 85 18.66 -4.94 9.06
CA PRO A 85 19.49 -5.97 8.46
C PRO A 85 18.60 -6.94 7.64
N PRO A 86 19.12 -7.52 6.55
CA PRO A 86 18.42 -8.56 5.81
C PRO A 86 18.01 -9.72 6.72
N SER A 87 16.88 -10.35 6.43
CA SER A 87 16.41 -11.53 7.16
C SER A 87 17.46 -12.62 7.21
N GLY A 88 17.63 -13.26 8.39
CA GLY A 88 18.65 -14.28 8.64
C GLY A 88 19.98 -13.76 9.19
N HIS A 89 20.17 -12.44 9.34
CA HIS A 89 21.38 -11.83 9.91
C HIS A 89 21.12 -11.14 11.26
N LEU A 90 19.96 -11.32 11.87
CA LEU A 90 19.66 -10.78 13.19
C LEU A 90 20.44 -11.58 14.24
N PRO A 91 21.26 -10.95 15.10
CA PRO A 91 21.89 -11.64 16.22
C PRO A 91 20.81 -12.19 17.18
N PRO A 92 21.02 -13.32 17.85
CA PRO A 92 20.03 -13.97 18.73
C PRO A 92 19.40 -13.06 19.79
N GLN A 93 20.12 -12.04 20.23
CA GLN A 93 19.64 -11.02 21.20
C GLN A 93 18.64 -10.00 20.58
N ALA A 94 18.54 -9.91 19.27
CA ALA A 94 17.53 -9.09 18.58
C ALA A 94 16.17 -9.82 18.46
N GLU A 95 16.08 -11.09 18.83
CA GLU A 95 14.81 -11.84 18.81
C GLU A 95 13.83 -11.38 19.89
N GLU A 96 14.30 -10.90 21.04
CA GLU A 96 13.45 -10.29 22.07
C GLU A 96 12.96 -8.88 21.68
N GLY A 97 13.64 -8.24 20.73
CA GLY A 97 13.30 -6.95 20.13
C GLY A 97 12.79 -7.05 18.69
N LYS A 98 12.25 -8.19 18.24
CA LYS A 98 11.58 -8.30 16.92
C LYS A 98 10.72 -7.08 16.77
N THR A 99 11.15 -6.17 15.90
CA THR A 99 10.58 -4.83 15.71
C THR A 99 9.09 -5.02 15.51
N ARG A 100 8.34 -4.82 16.60
CA ARG A 100 6.89 -4.91 16.61
C ARG A 100 6.44 -3.96 15.50
N GLU A 101 5.74 -4.50 14.48
CA GLU A 101 5.19 -3.69 13.42
C GLU A 101 4.45 -2.50 14.04
N PRO A 102 4.91 -1.24 13.84
CA PRO A 102 4.24 -0.10 14.45
C PRO A 102 2.82 0.01 13.91
N GLU A 103 1.89 0.43 14.76
CA GLU A 103 0.53 0.70 14.36
C GLU A 103 0.49 2.00 13.57
N ALA A 104 0.37 1.87 12.25
CA ALA A 104 0.32 2.98 11.31
C ALA A 104 -0.26 2.50 9.97
N ASP A 105 -0.76 3.44 9.17
CA ASP A 105 -1.28 3.20 7.82
C ASP A 105 -0.48 3.96 6.75
N ALA A 106 0.55 4.70 7.17
CA ALA A 106 1.53 5.28 6.27
C ALA A 106 2.92 5.23 6.90
N ALA A 107 3.95 5.29 6.06
CA ALA A 107 5.34 5.38 6.48
C ALA A 107 6.12 6.28 5.54
N PHE A 108 7.16 6.95 6.07
CA PHE A 108 8.09 7.73 5.26
C PHE A 108 9.53 7.61 5.77
N THR A 109 10.48 7.93 4.89
CA THR A 109 11.90 7.95 5.20
C THR A 109 12.67 8.86 4.24
N THR A 110 13.82 9.33 4.70
CA THR A 110 14.86 10.01 3.89
C THR A 110 16.14 9.16 3.80
N GLN A 111 16.11 7.93 4.31
CA GLN A 111 17.31 7.10 4.42
C GLN A 111 17.42 6.14 3.23
N PRO A 112 18.55 6.15 2.48
CA PRO A 112 18.84 5.12 1.49
C PRO A 112 18.83 3.72 2.11
N GLY A 113 18.41 2.75 1.33
CA GLY A 113 18.35 1.35 1.75
C GLY A 113 17.19 0.98 2.67
N VAL A 114 16.39 1.93 3.17
CA VAL A 114 15.14 1.62 3.89
C VAL A 114 14.06 1.25 2.90
N VAL A 115 13.52 0.03 3.02
CA VAL A 115 12.42 -0.45 2.18
C VAL A 115 11.10 -0.24 2.92
N LEU A 116 10.23 0.65 2.42
CA LEU A 116 8.87 0.82 2.93
C LEU A 116 7.92 -0.17 2.25
N ALA A 117 6.97 -0.73 3.00
CA ALA A 117 6.04 -1.72 2.49
C ALA A 117 4.61 -1.48 2.99
N ILE A 118 3.64 -1.52 2.07
CA ILE A 118 2.20 -1.48 2.35
C ILE A 118 1.57 -2.79 1.85
N GLN A 119 0.81 -3.44 2.70
CA GLN A 119 0.08 -4.67 2.40
C GLN A 119 -1.36 -4.35 2.04
N THR A 120 -1.85 -4.90 0.93
CA THR A 120 -3.23 -4.69 0.49
C THR A 120 -3.87 -5.97 -0.07
N ALA A 121 -5.18 -5.98 -0.06
CA ALA A 121 -6.09 -6.77 -0.87
C ALA A 121 -7.36 -5.92 -0.98
N ASP A 122 -7.47 -5.16 -2.06
CA ASP A 122 -8.49 -4.17 -2.41
C ASP A 122 -8.24 -2.72 -1.97
N CYS A 123 -7.72 -2.46 -0.76
CA CYS A 123 -7.37 -1.10 -0.37
C CYS A 123 -6.29 -0.50 -1.29
N LEU A 124 -6.29 0.81 -1.47
CA LEU A 124 -5.38 1.51 -2.37
C LEU A 124 -4.01 1.71 -1.71
N PRO A 125 -2.92 1.12 -2.24
CA PRO A 125 -1.56 1.51 -1.87
C PRO A 125 -1.14 2.73 -2.69
N ILE A 126 -0.54 3.74 -2.04
CA ILE A 126 0.01 4.91 -2.70
C ILE A 126 1.51 4.96 -2.39
N LEU A 127 2.33 5.00 -3.43
CA LEU A 127 3.78 5.21 -3.30
C LEU A 127 4.10 6.64 -3.66
N VAL A 128 5.01 7.26 -2.89
CA VAL A 128 5.36 8.68 -3.00
C VAL A 128 6.86 8.81 -3.06
N CYS A 129 7.37 9.69 -3.91
CA CYS A 129 8.75 10.16 -3.84
C CYS A 129 8.83 11.67 -4.17
N SER A 130 9.89 12.33 -3.68
CA SER A 130 10.24 13.67 -4.12
C SER A 130 10.88 13.66 -5.53
N GLU A 131 10.76 14.75 -6.26
CA GLU A 131 11.38 14.91 -7.59
C GLU A 131 12.90 14.74 -7.59
N ASP A 132 13.57 15.06 -6.48
CA ASP A 132 15.01 14.90 -6.30
C ASP A 132 15.41 13.51 -5.74
N GLY A 133 14.43 12.68 -5.37
CA GLY A 133 14.66 11.35 -4.80
C GLY A 133 15.17 11.34 -3.37
N SER A 134 15.10 12.47 -2.64
CA SER A 134 15.64 12.61 -1.28
C SER A 134 14.72 12.06 -0.20
N GLU A 135 13.45 11.89 -0.47
CA GLU A 135 12.48 11.30 0.47
C GLU A 135 11.40 10.48 -0.25
N ILE A 136 10.91 9.47 0.46
CA ILE A 136 9.86 8.57 -0.01
C ILE A 136 8.82 8.32 1.07
N ALA A 137 7.61 7.96 0.63
CA ALA A 137 6.57 7.46 1.52
C ALA A 137 5.76 6.33 0.87
N ALA A 138 5.07 5.57 1.71
CA ALA A 138 4.11 4.55 1.30
C ALA A 138 2.87 4.65 2.19
N ILE A 139 1.67 4.64 1.58
CA ILE A 139 0.40 4.91 2.25
C ILE A 139 -0.59 3.78 1.97
N HIS A 140 -1.23 3.27 3.00
CA HIS A 140 -2.38 2.38 2.93
C HIS A 140 -3.67 3.20 2.97
N ALA A 141 -4.30 3.39 1.82
CA ALA A 141 -5.48 4.23 1.66
C ALA A 141 -6.74 3.37 1.41
N GLY A 142 -7.18 2.63 2.42
CA GLY A 142 -8.54 2.08 2.45
C GLY A 142 -9.55 3.21 2.66
N TRP A 143 -10.86 2.96 2.44
CA TRP A 143 -11.87 4.01 2.55
C TRP A 143 -11.88 4.71 3.92
N ARG A 144 -11.63 3.96 5.02
CA ARG A 144 -11.56 4.55 6.37
C ARG A 144 -10.37 5.49 6.50
N GLY A 145 -9.16 5.03 6.12
CA GLY A 145 -7.95 5.87 6.13
C GLY A 145 -8.09 7.09 5.23
N LEU A 146 -8.70 6.94 4.04
CA LEU A 146 -9.04 8.08 3.18
C LEU A 146 -9.97 9.05 3.91
N ALA A 147 -11.02 8.56 4.55
CA ALA A 147 -12.00 9.39 5.25
C ALA A 147 -11.38 10.14 6.45
N THR A 148 -10.46 9.51 7.18
CA THR A 148 -9.77 10.12 8.34
C THR A 148 -8.58 10.98 7.97
N GLY A 149 -8.14 11.01 6.69
CA GLY A 149 -7.09 11.91 6.23
C GLY A 149 -5.68 11.31 6.23
N VAL A 150 -5.52 10.01 5.97
CA VAL A 150 -4.20 9.35 5.93
C VAL A 150 -3.26 9.96 4.89
N ILE A 151 -3.80 10.43 3.75
CA ILE A 151 -3.02 11.13 2.72
C ILE A 151 -2.49 12.44 3.26
N GLU A 152 -3.36 13.26 3.82
CA GLU A 152 -3.04 14.57 4.41
C GLU A 152 -2.02 14.41 5.55
N SER A 153 -2.26 13.45 6.44
CA SER A 153 -1.34 13.13 7.54
C SER A 153 0.05 12.75 7.05
N CYS A 154 0.14 11.94 5.98
CA CYS A 154 1.42 11.52 5.43
C CYS A 154 2.13 12.67 4.71
N ILE A 155 1.44 13.38 3.80
CA ILE A 155 2.04 14.47 3.01
C ILE A 155 2.53 15.60 3.92
N SER A 156 1.82 15.91 5.01
CA SER A 156 2.25 16.95 5.97
C SER A 156 3.53 16.61 6.75
N ARG A 157 3.96 15.34 6.75
CA ARG A 157 5.22 14.90 7.39
C ARG A 157 6.43 15.02 6.46
N LEU A 158 6.19 15.12 5.16
CA LEU A 158 7.26 15.26 4.18
C LEU A 158 7.80 16.70 4.20
N ARG A 159 9.09 16.84 3.87
CA ARG A 159 9.76 18.16 3.77
C ARG A 159 9.56 18.77 2.40
N THR A 160 9.39 17.91 1.39
CA THR A 160 9.16 18.32 0.01
C THR A 160 7.76 18.90 -0.15
N SER A 161 7.67 20.04 -0.80
CA SER A 161 6.37 20.68 -1.09
C SER A 161 5.53 19.81 -2.04
N PRO A 162 4.20 19.79 -1.87
CA PRO A 162 3.31 18.85 -2.58
C PRO A 162 3.43 18.89 -4.11
N GLU A 163 3.68 20.04 -4.70
CA GLU A 163 3.86 20.21 -6.15
C GLU A 163 5.11 19.54 -6.71
N LYS A 164 6.10 19.21 -5.84
CA LYS A 164 7.34 18.50 -6.17
C LYS A 164 7.30 17.01 -5.79
N LEU A 165 6.14 16.50 -5.43
CA LEU A 165 5.95 15.08 -5.14
C LEU A 165 5.41 14.36 -6.36
N LEU A 166 5.96 13.17 -6.63
CA LEU A 166 5.44 12.20 -7.59
C LEU A 166 4.74 11.09 -6.81
N LEU A 167 3.51 10.75 -7.22
CA LEU A 167 2.72 9.71 -6.57
C LEU A 167 2.24 8.68 -7.58
N TRP A 168 2.32 7.41 -7.17
CA TRP A 168 1.78 6.31 -7.92
C TRP A 168 0.67 5.60 -7.14
N LEU A 169 -0.50 5.53 -7.75
CA LEU A 169 -1.67 4.82 -7.24
C LEU A 169 -1.58 3.36 -7.70
N GLY A 170 -1.30 2.47 -6.76
CA GLY A 170 -1.09 1.05 -7.03
C GLY A 170 -2.39 0.25 -7.20
N PRO A 171 -2.28 -1.09 -7.29
CA PRO A 171 -3.44 -1.95 -7.47
C PRO A 171 -4.41 -1.90 -6.29
N ALA A 172 -5.65 -1.56 -6.60
CA ALA A 172 -6.79 -1.53 -5.68
C ALA A 172 -8.03 -2.08 -6.36
N ILE A 173 -9.10 -2.26 -5.60
CA ILE A 173 -10.40 -2.63 -6.17
C ILE A 173 -10.91 -1.52 -7.08
N GLY A 174 -11.35 -1.89 -8.28
CA GLY A 174 -11.87 -0.95 -9.26
C GLY A 174 -13.27 -0.45 -8.91
N PRO A 175 -13.67 0.73 -9.45
CA PRO A 175 -14.98 1.31 -9.16
C PRO A 175 -16.16 0.41 -9.54
N ASP A 176 -16.02 -0.36 -10.61
CA ASP A 176 -17.09 -1.27 -11.05
C ASP A 176 -17.29 -2.47 -10.12
N SER A 177 -16.29 -2.81 -9.32
CA SER A 177 -16.28 -3.95 -8.41
C SER A 177 -16.49 -3.56 -6.93
N TYR A 178 -16.50 -2.27 -6.60
CA TYR A 178 -16.53 -1.80 -5.21
C TYR A 178 -17.88 -1.15 -4.86
N GLU A 179 -18.90 -1.98 -4.57
CA GLU A 179 -20.17 -1.52 -4.01
C GLU A 179 -20.06 -1.28 -2.51
N VAL A 180 -20.56 -0.14 -2.04
CA VAL A 180 -20.60 0.31 -0.64
C VAL A 180 -21.99 0.83 -0.28
N GLY A 181 -22.29 0.98 1.01
CA GLY A 181 -23.54 1.57 1.48
C GLY A 181 -23.45 3.10 1.64
N ASP A 182 -24.59 3.70 2.02
CA ASP A 182 -24.70 5.14 2.31
C ASP A 182 -23.70 5.57 3.39
N GLU A 183 -23.43 4.71 4.38
CA GLU A 183 -22.52 4.99 5.49
C GLU A 183 -21.09 5.31 5.03
N VAL A 184 -20.65 4.73 3.91
CA VAL A 184 -19.32 5.05 3.34
C VAL A 184 -19.39 6.34 2.54
N ARG A 185 -20.40 6.51 1.70
CA ARG A 185 -20.56 7.70 0.85
C ARG A 185 -20.71 8.97 1.68
N ASP A 186 -21.55 8.93 2.69
CA ASP A 186 -21.91 10.12 3.48
C ASP A 186 -20.73 10.69 4.26
N VAL A 187 -19.81 9.82 4.74
CA VAL A 187 -18.57 10.26 5.40
C VAL A 187 -17.73 11.16 4.48
N PHE A 188 -17.72 10.92 3.18
CA PHE A 188 -16.97 11.73 2.22
C PHE A 188 -17.74 12.96 1.76
N VAL A 189 -19.02 12.81 1.47
CA VAL A 189 -19.85 13.90 0.92
C VAL A 189 -20.08 15.00 1.94
N VAL A 190 -20.16 14.67 3.23
CA VAL A 190 -20.26 15.68 4.31
C VAL A 190 -18.99 16.54 4.41
N GLN A 191 -17.83 16.00 4.06
CA GLN A 191 -16.56 16.75 4.07
C GLN A 191 -16.43 17.68 2.86
N THR A 192 -16.88 17.23 1.70
CA THR A 192 -16.91 18.01 0.47
C THR A 192 -17.94 17.45 -0.51
N GLU A 193 -18.81 18.30 -1.04
CA GLU A 193 -19.78 17.90 -2.05
C GLU A 193 -19.11 17.32 -3.31
N PHE A 194 -17.89 17.76 -3.61
CA PHE A 194 -17.12 17.26 -4.75
C PHE A 194 -16.83 15.77 -4.68
N ALA A 195 -16.78 15.20 -3.46
CA ALA A 195 -16.59 13.76 -3.26
C ALA A 195 -17.74 12.92 -3.85
N SER A 196 -18.93 13.50 -4.01
CA SER A 196 -20.08 12.79 -4.62
C SER A 196 -19.76 12.25 -6.02
N LYS A 197 -18.85 12.87 -6.76
CA LYS A 197 -18.42 12.43 -8.10
C LYS A 197 -17.67 11.10 -8.12
N ALA A 198 -17.20 10.64 -6.96
CA ALA A 198 -16.55 9.33 -6.81
C ALA A 198 -17.54 8.20 -6.51
N PHE A 199 -18.84 8.49 -6.51
CA PHE A 199 -19.90 7.54 -6.18
C PHE A 199 -20.95 7.50 -7.30
N ALA A 200 -21.23 6.31 -7.82
CA ALA A 200 -22.30 6.09 -8.79
C ALA A 200 -23.38 5.20 -8.16
N PRO A 201 -24.70 5.54 -8.25
CA PRO A 201 -25.75 4.76 -7.63
C PRO A 201 -25.87 3.38 -8.28
N THR A 202 -26.15 2.34 -7.48
CA THR A 202 -26.44 0.98 -7.97
C THR A 202 -27.86 0.55 -7.62
N ARG A 203 -28.20 0.50 -6.35
CA ARG A 203 -29.54 0.18 -5.82
C ARG A 203 -29.79 1.08 -4.61
N ALA A 204 -31.02 1.09 -4.10
CA ALA A 204 -31.39 1.93 -2.94
C ALA A 204 -30.37 1.78 -1.79
N GLY A 205 -29.78 2.88 -1.36
CA GLY A 205 -28.79 2.93 -0.29
C GLY A 205 -27.41 2.36 -0.62
N HIS A 206 -27.11 2.09 -1.91
CA HIS A 206 -25.81 1.50 -2.31
C HIS A 206 -25.21 2.22 -3.53
N TRP A 207 -23.87 2.24 -3.57
CA TRP A 207 -23.08 3.03 -4.50
C TRP A 207 -21.84 2.26 -4.95
N ARG A 208 -21.47 2.39 -6.20
CA ARG A 208 -20.11 2.09 -6.64
C ARG A 208 -19.19 3.20 -6.18
N CYS A 209 -18.07 2.84 -5.52
CA CYS A 209 -17.11 3.78 -4.96
C CYS A 209 -15.80 3.72 -5.74
N ASP A 210 -15.32 4.87 -6.20
CA ASP A 210 -14.03 5.02 -6.85
C ASP A 210 -12.98 5.53 -5.86
N LEU A 211 -12.17 4.59 -5.29
CA LEU A 211 -11.07 4.92 -4.39
C LEU A 211 -10.00 5.76 -5.07
N TYR A 212 -9.75 5.52 -6.36
CA TYR A 212 -8.77 6.30 -7.13
C TYR A 212 -9.23 7.75 -7.31
N ALA A 213 -10.50 7.97 -7.59
CA ALA A 213 -11.07 9.32 -7.71
C ALA A 213 -11.00 10.05 -6.36
N LEU A 214 -11.37 9.41 -5.26
CA LEU A 214 -11.27 9.98 -3.89
C LEU A 214 -9.83 10.37 -3.55
N ALA A 215 -8.87 9.47 -3.79
CA ALA A 215 -7.46 9.76 -3.54
C ALA A 215 -6.95 10.92 -4.40
N ARG A 216 -7.28 10.95 -5.70
CA ARG A 216 -6.91 12.04 -6.60
C ARG A 216 -7.50 13.39 -6.19
N GLN A 217 -8.74 13.41 -5.68
CA GLN A 217 -9.37 14.63 -5.19
C GLN A 217 -8.61 15.20 -3.99
N ARG A 218 -8.27 14.36 -3.00
CA ARG A 218 -7.52 14.75 -1.81
C ARG A 218 -6.11 15.23 -2.15
N LEU A 219 -5.39 14.48 -3.00
CA LEU A 219 -4.04 14.85 -3.45
C LEU A 219 -4.02 16.19 -4.18
N LYS A 220 -5.00 16.41 -5.09
CA LYS A 220 -5.12 17.69 -5.79
C LYS A 220 -5.44 18.85 -4.86
N ALA A 221 -6.28 18.64 -3.85
CA ALA A 221 -6.58 19.65 -2.83
C ALA A 221 -5.34 20.05 -2.01
N LEU A 222 -4.36 19.17 -1.88
CA LEU A 222 -3.06 19.45 -1.25
C LEU A 222 -2.05 20.12 -2.21
N GLY A 223 -2.38 20.29 -3.49
CA GLY A 223 -1.48 20.88 -4.49
C GLY A 223 -0.61 19.85 -5.23
N VAL A 224 -0.83 18.54 -5.03
CA VAL A 224 -0.12 17.50 -5.78
C VAL A 224 -0.64 17.45 -7.21
N THR A 225 0.27 17.59 -8.18
CA THR A 225 -0.06 17.61 -9.62
C THR A 225 0.38 16.36 -10.37
N GLN A 226 1.40 15.66 -9.86
CA GLN A 226 2.05 14.54 -10.53
C GLN A 226 1.55 13.20 -9.96
N ILE A 227 0.39 12.73 -10.45
CA ILE A 227 -0.30 11.53 -9.96
C ILE A 227 -0.44 10.51 -11.09
N TYR A 228 0.24 9.38 -10.95
CA TYR A 228 0.33 8.28 -11.92
C TYR A 228 -0.42 7.04 -11.45
N GLY A 229 -0.58 6.03 -12.32
CA GLY A 229 -1.25 4.77 -11.99
C GLY A 229 -2.76 4.89 -11.82
N GLY A 230 -3.37 3.97 -11.05
CA GLY A 230 -4.81 3.98 -10.76
C GLY A 230 -5.69 3.37 -11.85
N ALA A 231 -5.20 2.32 -12.53
CA ALA A 231 -5.93 1.62 -13.60
C ALA A 231 -6.00 0.11 -13.36
N PHE A 232 -6.12 -0.30 -12.11
CA PHE A 232 -6.25 -1.72 -11.73
C PHE A 232 -7.62 -2.01 -11.13
N ASP A 233 -7.98 -3.29 -11.15
CA ASP A 233 -9.10 -3.82 -10.38
C ASP A 233 -8.70 -5.18 -9.79
N THR A 234 -8.35 -5.18 -8.50
CA THR A 234 -7.91 -6.40 -7.79
C THR A 234 -8.99 -7.47 -7.68
N PHE A 235 -10.26 -7.09 -7.80
CA PHE A 235 -11.38 -8.04 -7.77
C PHE A 235 -11.43 -8.90 -9.04
N THR A 236 -11.20 -8.30 -10.20
CA THR A 236 -11.26 -8.98 -11.51
C THR A 236 -9.90 -9.50 -11.97
N ASP A 237 -8.80 -8.87 -11.55
CA ASP A 237 -7.44 -9.28 -11.91
C ASP A 237 -6.94 -10.41 -10.99
N ALA A 238 -6.89 -11.63 -11.53
CA ALA A 238 -6.48 -12.83 -10.78
C ALA A 238 -5.03 -12.80 -10.28
N ARG A 239 -4.19 -11.85 -10.75
CA ARG A 239 -2.84 -11.66 -10.23
C ARG A 239 -2.80 -11.15 -8.80
N PHE A 240 -3.90 -10.55 -8.31
CA PHE A 240 -3.95 -9.96 -6.99
C PHE A 240 -4.86 -10.73 -6.03
N TYR A 241 -4.55 -10.64 -4.75
CA TYR A 241 -5.51 -10.98 -3.70
C TYR A 241 -6.61 -9.93 -3.65
N SER A 242 -7.83 -10.36 -3.37
CA SER A 242 -8.96 -9.48 -3.17
C SER A 242 -9.79 -9.94 -1.97
N TYR A 243 -9.90 -9.09 -0.97
CA TYR A 243 -10.74 -9.37 0.20
C TYR A 243 -12.23 -9.44 -0.19
N ARG A 244 -12.66 -8.62 -1.13
CA ARG A 244 -14.03 -8.59 -1.63
C ARG A 244 -14.40 -9.88 -2.36
N ARG A 245 -13.46 -10.46 -3.11
CA ARG A 245 -13.64 -11.72 -3.83
C ARG A 245 -13.48 -12.94 -2.91
N ASP A 246 -12.44 -12.97 -2.10
CA ASP A 246 -11.96 -14.16 -1.41
C ASP A 246 -12.35 -14.17 0.09
N GLY A 247 -12.89 -13.07 0.63
CA GLY A 247 -13.33 -12.93 2.02
C GLY A 247 -12.18 -12.80 3.02
N ALA A 248 -12.48 -13.11 4.29
CA ALA A 248 -11.54 -12.93 5.41
C ALA A 248 -10.25 -13.77 5.29
N ARG A 249 -10.29 -14.87 4.54
CA ARG A 249 -9.14 -15.75 4.26
C ARG A 249 -8.36 -15.35 3.00
N SER A 250 -8.46 -14.11 2.56
CA SER A 250 -7.63 -13.57 1.49
C SER A 250 -6.22 -13.28 1.98
N GLY A 251 -5.20 -13.65 1.21
CA GLY A 251 -3.82 -13.21 1.42
C GLY A 251 -3.66 -11.68 1.19
N ARG A 252 -2.43 -11.20 1.35
CA ARG A 252 -2.08 -9.80 1.04
C ARG A 252 -0.85 -9.78 0.14
N PHE A 253 -0.91 -8.98 -0.91
CA PHE A 253 0.27 -8.58 -1.68
C PHE A 253 0.88 -7.31 -1.07
N ALA A 254 2.08 -6.93 -1.48
CA ALA A 254 2.77 -5.74 -0.98
C ALA A 254 3.18 -4.80 -2.10
N SER A 255 3.04 -3.49 -1.84
CA SER A 255 3.66 -2.42 -2.62
C SER A 255 4.84 -1.89 -1.85
N LEU A 256 6.01 -1.85 -2.48
CA LEU A 256 7.30 -1.48 -1.88
C LEU A 256 7.92 -0.29 -2.60
N ILE A 257 8.65 0.53 -1.82
CA ILE A 257 9.45 1.63 -2.35
C ILE A 257 10.71 1.83 -1.51
N TRP A 258 11.84 2.15 -2.15
CA TRP A 258 13.10 2.48 -1.46
C TRP A 258 13.97 3.41 -2.28
N ILE A 259 14.89 4.10 -1.61
CA ILE A 259 16.00 4.86 -2.20
C ILE A 259 17.17 3.89 -2.33
N ALA A 260 17.67 3.65 -3.56
CA ALA A 260 18.80 2.76 -3.85
C ALA A 260 20.13 3.42 -3.55
#